data_eb101ffcbde837e8eb72b9d32e98b885
#
_entry.id   eb101ffcbde837e8eb72b9d32e98b885
#
_cell.length_a   1.000
_cell.length_b   1.000
_cell.length_c   1.000
_cell.angle_alpha   90.00
_cell.angle_beta   90.00
_cell.angle_gamma   90.00
#
_symmetry.space_group_name_H-M   'P 1'
#
loop_
_entity.id
_entity.type
_entity.pdbx_description
1 polymer ?
#
loop_
_entity_poly.entity_id
_entity_poly.type
_entity_poly.pdbx_seq_one_letter_code
_entity_poly.pdbx_strand_id
1 'polypeptide(L)'
;MLIIALILIATVTGAIADDLIDETAIQARINWVPLALVREDDRDERCVKCGGRYQDPLVNVDRSVPPAQFDLEVTAGDTDITDETLYFSDNVTVSQGYRTLKAQKVSIDRIEQTVVAQGPIEFREPGIVMYGDTMNYDSLGERALLANAEFAMYDQQLYGVADAIARDANGSLEIEDGSLTFCSPIEPSWVVTAENLRVDSTTRVGEAWGARIDVKG
;
A
#
# COMPACT_ATOMS: atom_id res chain seq x y z
N MET A 1 8.29 53.37 41.50
CA MET A 1 7.60 52.09 41.40
C MET A 1 7.30 51.84 39.93
N LEU A 2 8.20 51.07 39.27
CA LEU A 2 8.17 50.84 37.84
C LEU A 2 7.66 49.40 37.63
N ILE A 3 6.49 49.25 37.00
CA ILE A 3 5.90 47.96 36.69
C ILE A 3 6.33 47.59 35.28
N ILE A 4 7.15 46.58 35.16
CA ILE A 4 7.56 46.01 33.88
C ILE A 4 6.53 44.91 33.55
N ALA A 5 5.76 45.13 32.49
CA ALA A 5 4.85 44.12 31.92
C ALA A 5 5.66 43.17 31.04
N LEU A 6 5.74 41.90 31.46
CA LEU A 6 6.31 40.81 30.66
C LEU A 6 5.25 40.35 29.66
N ILE A 7 5.48 40.61 28.38
CA ILE A 7 4.65 40.05 27.29
C ILE A 7 5.17 38.64 27.01
N LEU A 8 4.37 37.63 27.34
CA LEU A 8 4.60 36.25 26.90
C LEU A 8 4.17 36.11 25.42
N ILE A 9 5.16 36.00 24.55
CA ILE A 9 4.93 35.59 23.17
C ILE A 9 4.93 34.06 23.16
N ALA A 10 3.73 33.47 23.14
CA ALA A 10 3.58 32.03 22.89
C ALA A 10 3.80 31.75 21.40
N THR A 11 4.92 31.13 21.06
CA THR A 11 5.21 30.67 19.70
C THR A 11 4.41 29.40 19.41
N VAL A 12 3.38 29.53 18.58
CA VAL A 12 2.64 28.40 17.98
C VAL A 12 3.46 27.90 16.78
N THR A 13 4.43 27.00 17.03
CA THR A 13 5.28 26.43 15.97
C THR A 13 5.23 24.90 15.89
N GLY A 14 4.33 24.24 16.64
CA GLY A 14 4.29 22.76 16.70
C GLY A 14 3.42 22.07 15.64
N ALA A 15 2.28 22.65 15.27
CA ALA A 15 1.28 21.93 14.47
C ALA A 15 1.62 21.82 12.96
N ILE A 16 2.32 22.79 12.39
CA ILE A 16 2.60 22.80 10.94
C ILE A 16 3.73 21.81 10.56
N ALA A 17 4.64 21.53 11.50
CA ALA A 17 5.77 20.64 11.23
C ALA A 17 5.38 19.16 11.25
N ASP A 18 4.43 18.77 12.11
CA ASP A 18 3.94 17.38 12.18
C ASP A 18 3.11 17.01 10.93
N ASP A 19 2.22 17.90 10.47
CA ASP A 19 1.44 17.67 9.25
C ASP A 19 2.33 17.54 8.00
N LEU A 20 3.38 18.37 7.87
CA LEU A 20 4.30 18.31 6.73
C LEU A 20 5.17 17.04 6.72
N ILE A 21 5.53 16.52 7.90
CA ILE A 21 6.29 15.27 8.02
C ILE A 21 5.42 14.10 7.61
N ASP A 22 4.16 14.07 8.02
CA ASP A 22 3.22 13.00 7.68
C ASP A 22 2.92 12.97 6.18
N GLU A 23 2.65 14.09 5.55
CA GLU A 23 2.45 14.21 4.11
C GLU A 23 3.63 13.71 3.28
N THR A 24 4.84 14.12 3.66
CA THR A 24 6.07 13.70 2.97
C THR A 24 6.31 12.19 3.15
N ALA A 25 6.02 11.66 4.32
CA ALA A 25 6.15 10.24 4.61
C ALA A 25 5.17 9.39 3.79
N ILE A 26 3.89 9.82 3.68
CA ILE A 26 2.89 9.17 2.84
C ILE A 26 3.35 9.17 1.38
N GLN A 27 3.72 10.33 0.85
CA GLN A 27 4.19 10.45 -0.54
C GLN A 27 5.38 9.54 -0.83
N ALA A 28 6.38 9.51 0.07
CA ALA A 28 7.56 8.66 -0.08
C ALA A 28 7.21 7.17 -0.03
N ARG A 29 6.31 6.77 0.87
CA ARG A 29 5.92 5.36 1.08
C ARG A 29 5.27 4.76 -0.16
N ILE A 30 4.39 5.50 -0.81
CA ILE A 30 3.67 5.08 -2.02
C ILE A 30 4.34 5.53 -3.32
N ASN A 31 5.53 6.15 -3.24
CA ASN A 31 6.30 6.65 -4.38
C ASN A 31 5.52 7.66 -5.25
N TRP A 32 4.77 8.56 -4.63
CA TRP A 32 4.17 9.70 -5.31
C TRP A 32 5.23 10.76 -5.59
N VAL A 33 5.33 11.18 -6.86
CA VAL A 33 6.25 12.22 -7.31
C VAL A 33 5.44 13.44 -7.73
N PRO A 34 5.53 14.58 -6.98
CA PRO A 34 4.87 15.83 -7.35
C PRO A 34 5.33 16.32 -8.72
N LEU A 35 4.43 16.97 -9.46
CA LEU A 35 4.65 17.44 -10.84
C LEU A 35 5.95 18.25 -11.00
N ALA A 36 6.30 19.06 -10.00
CA ALA A 36 7.52 19.86 -10.02
C ALA A 36 8.81 19.02 -10.10
N LEU A 37 8.76 17.76 -9.62
CA LEU A 37 9.88 16.82 -9.60
C LEU A 37 9.82 15.79 -10.73
N VAL A 38 8.71 15.73 -11.47
CA VAL A 38 8.59 14.86 -12.64
C VAL A 38 9.36 15.44 -13.81
N ARG A 39 10.19 14.62 -14.47
CA ARG A 39 10.93 15.03 -15.67
C ARG A 39 9.95 15.47 -16.77
N GLU A 40 10.31 16.45 -17.55
CA GLU A 40 9.42 16.98 -18.61
C GLU A 40 8.98 15.91 -19.61
N ASP A 41 9.87 15.01 -20.01
CA ASP A 41 9.60 13.92 -20.93
C ASP A 41 8.62 12.86 -20.38
N ASP A 42 8.47 12.79 -19.05
CA ASP A 42 7.62 11.84 -18.34
C ASP A 42 6.25 12.44 -17.96
N ARG A 43 5.97 13.71 -18.33
CA ARG A 43 4.73 14.42 -18.02
C ARG A 43 3.67 14.13 -19.09
N ASP A 44 2.75 13.26 -18.79
CA ASP A 44 1.53 13.08 -19.60
C ASP A 44 0.39 14.01 -19.13
N GLU A 45 -0.73 14.00 -19.86
CA GLU A 45 -1.89 14.84 -19.54
C GLU A 45 -2.47 14.54 -18.15
N ARG A 46 -2.47 13.29 -17.73
CA ARG A 46 -2.96 12.85 -16.41
C ARG A 46 -2.05 13.38 -15.29
N CYS A 47 -0.74 13.23 -15.46
CA CYS A 47 0.26 13.74 -14.53
C CYS A 47 0.08 15.23 -14.26
N VAL A 48 -0.13 16.02 -15.33
CA VAL A 48 -0.36 17.47 -15.21
C VAL A 48 -1.66 17.78 -14.47
N LYS A 49 -2.76 17.10 -14.81
CA LYS A 49 -4.08 17.31 -14.17
C LYS A 49 -4.11 16.89 -12.70
N CYS A 50 -3.38 15.85 -12.35
CA CYS A 50 -3.35 15.31 -10.99
C CYS A 50 -2.24 15.89 -10.10
N GLY A 51 -1.40 16.78 -10.62
CA GLY A 51 -0.33 17.41 -9.86
C GLY A 51 0.88 16.51 -9.57
N GLY A 52 1.02 15.37 -10.30
CA GLY A 52 2.11 14.42 -10.16
C GLY A 52 1.76 13.03 -10.66
N ARG A 53 2.59 12.05 -10.30
CA ARG A 53 2.41 10.65 -10.69
C ARG A 53 2.95 9.67 -9.66
N TYR A 54 2.44 8.45 -9.65
CA TYR A 54 3.02 7.33 -8.94
C TYR A 54 4.16 6.72 -9.77
N GLN A 55 5.33 6.55 -9.16
CA GLN A 55 6.50 6.03 -9.86
C GLN A 55 6.92 4.68 -9.25
N ASP A 56 6.83 3.61 -10.04
CA ASP A 56 7.25 2.28 -9.62
C ASP A 56 8.78 2.23 -9.43
N PRO A 57 9.30 2.01 -8.21
CA PRO A 57 10.73 1.84 -7.99
C PRO A 57 11.27 0.56 -8.60
N LEU A 58 10.39 -0.41 -8.93
CA LEU A 58 10.74 -1.72 -9.50
C LEU A 58 10.46 -1.79 -11.02
N VAL A 59 10.22 -0.66 -11.69
CA VAL A 59 9.88 -0.62 -13.13
C VAL A 59 10.91 -1.32 -14.03
N ASN A 60 12.18 -1.35 -13.63
CA ASN A 60 13.27 -1.96 -14.41
C ASN A 60 13.62 -3.39 -13.98
N VAL A 61 12.86 -3.99 -13.05
CA VAL A 61 13.09 -5.36 -12.61
C VAL A 61 12.72 -6.34 -13.72
N ASP A 62 13.60 -7.32 -13.96
CA ASP A 62 13.33 -8.39 -14.91
C ASP A 62 12.20 -9.29 -14.40
N ARG A 63 11.11 -9.36 -15.15
CA ARG A 63 9.91 -10.16 -14.87
C ARG A 63 9.83 -11.43 -15.74
N SER A 64 10.88 -11.76 -16.47
CA SER A 64 10.89 -12.91 -17.39
C SER A 64 10.71 -14.25 -16.66
N VAL A 65 11.13 -14.33 -15.39
CA VAL A 65 10.94 -15.49 -14.53
C VAL A 65 9.90 -15.17 -13.45
N PRO A 66 8.79 -15.93 -13.38
CA PRO A 66 7.76 -15.74 -12.33
C PRO A 66 8.33 -15.98 -10.92
N PRO A 67 7.88 -15.24 -9.90
CA PRO A 67 8.36 -15.37 -8.52
C PRO A 67 8.28 -16.80 -7.98
N ALA A 68 7.24 -17.54 -8.33
CA ALA A 68 7.06 -18.94 -7.90
C ALA A 68 8.18 -19.90 -8.33
N GLN A 69 9.05 -19.50 -9.25
CA GLN A 69 10.22 -20.28 -9.68
C GLN A 69 11.49 -19.99 -8.85
N PHE A 70 11.43 -19.01 -7.97
CA PHE A 70 12.50 -18.71 -7.03
C PHE A 70 12.24 -19.34 -5.67
N ASP A 71 13.32 -19.64 -4.96
CA ASP A 71 13.23 -20.09 -3.58
C ASP A 71 12.61 -19.00 -2.70
N LEU A 72 11.88 -19.43 -1.67
CA LEU A 72 11.35 -18.55 -0.65
C LEU A 72 12.46 -18.32 0.39
N GLU A 73 12.85 -17.06 0.56
CA GLU A 73 13.83 -16.63 1.54
C GLU A 73 13.13 -15.90 2.68
N VAL A 74 13.45 -16.25 3.93
CA VAL A 74 12.92 -15.60 5.13
C VAL A 74 14.07 -15.12 6.00
N THR A 75 13.99 -13.84 6.39
CA THR A 75 14.88 -13.25 7.38
C THR A 75 14.04 -12.76 8.56
N ALA A 76 14.41 -13.11 9.78
CA ALA A 76 13.73 -12.71 11.00
C ALA A 76 14.73 -12.56 12.15
N GLY A 77 14.38 -11.81 13.18
CA GLY A 77 15.19 -11.70 14.41
C GLY A 77 15.06 -12.94 15.28
N ASP A 78 13.89 -13.57 15.29
CA ASP A 78 13.63 -14.80 16.03
C ASP A 78 12.80 -15.80 15.22
N THR A 79 13.05 -17.10 15.42
CA THR A 79 12.42 -18.18 14.68
C THR A 79 12.13 -19.35 15.60
N ASP A 80 10.88 -19.82 15.62
CA ASP A 80 10.43 -21.03 16.31
C ASP A 80 9.81 -21.99 15.28
N ILE A 81 10.24 -23.24 15.31
CA ILE A 81 9.85 -24.25 14.32
C ILE A 81 9.28 -25.46 15.05
N THR A 82 8.04 -25.77 14.74
CA THR A 82 7.37 -27.00 15.13
C THR A 82 7.20 -27.91 13.91
N ASP A 83 6.70 -29.15 14.14
CA ASP A 83 6.44 -30.07 13.04
C ASP A 83 5.37 -29.54 12.06
N GLU A 84 4.44 -28.74 12.54
CA GLU A 84 3.27 -28.25 11.80
C GLU A 84 3.41 -26.78 11.37
N THR A 85 4.04 -25.93 12.18
CA THR A 85 4.05 -24.49 12.00
C THR A 85 5.45 -23.89 12.14
N LEU A 86 5.76 -22.96 11.26
CA LEU A 86 6.93 -22.09 11.33
C LEU A 86 6.50 -20.71 11.84
N TYR A 87 7.14 -20.22 12.89
CA TYR A 87 6.90 -18.89 13.47
C TYR A 87 8.16 -18.03 13.27
N PHE A 88 7.96 -16.85 12.73
CA PHE A 88 8.99 -15.84 12.54
C PHE A 88 8.55 -14.55 13.22
N SER A 89 9.44 -13.91 13.95
CA SER A 89 9.17 -12.61 14.58
C SER A 89 10.38 -11.70 14.56
N ASP A 90 10.17 -10.44 14.92
CA ASP A 90 11.16 -9.37 14.88
C ASP A 90 11.65 -9.01 13.47
N ASN A 91 10.92 -8.06 12.84
CA ASN A 91 11.25 -7.51 11.53
C ASN A 91 11.39 -8.59 10.44
N VAL A 92 10.36 -9.37 10.26
CA VAL A 92 10.33 -10.45 9.28
C VAL A 92 10.31 -9.87 7.87
N THR A 93 11.21 -10.36 7.04
CA THR A 93 11.21 -10.12 5.59
C THR A 93 11.12 -11.47 4.87
N VAL A 94 10.09 -11.62 4.05
CA VAL A 94 9.91 -12.77 3.16
C VAL A 94 10.10 -12.29 1.74
N SER A 95 10.97 -12.93 0.97
CA SER A 95 11.23 -12.63 -0.43
C SER A 95 11.14 -13.86 -1.31
N GLN A 96 10.63 -13.65 -2.52
CA GLN A 96 10.55 -14.67 -3.56
C GLN A 96 10.73 -13.99 -4.92
N GLY A 97 11.91 -14.10 -5.48
CA GLY A 97 12.29 -13.35 -6.67
C GLY A 97 12.16 -11.84 -6.43
N TYR A 98 11.31 -11.18 -7.21
CA TYR A 98 11.08 -9.73 -7.08
C TYR A 98 9.94 -9.36 -6.11
N ARG A 99 9.28 -10.32 -5.47
CA ARG A 99 8.27 -10.07 -4.42
C ARG A 99 8.92 -9.94 -3.06
N THR A 100 8.45 -8.99 -2.28
CA THR A 100 8.85 -8.85 -0.87
C THR A 100 7.63 -8.60 0.00
N LEU A 101 7.60 -9.25 1.15
CA LEU A 101 6.67 -9.02 2.25
C LEU A 101 7.47 -8.70 3.50
N LYS A 102 7.19 -7.58 4.14
CA LYS A 102 7.72 -7.25 5.46
C LYS A 102 6.58 -7.24 6.46
N ALA A 103 6.83 -7.76 7.65
CA ALA A 103 5.85 -7.80 8.74
C ALA A 103 6.57 -7.87 10.10
N GLN A 104 5.83 -7.65 11.19
CA GLN A 104 6.38 -7.85 12.54
C GLN A 104 6.46 -9.34 12.88
N LYS A 105 5.45 -10.11 12.46
CA LYS A 105 5.36 -11.56 12.66
C LYS A 105 4.80 -12.23 11.44
N VAL A 106 5.28 -13.44 11.17
CA VAL A 106 4.74 -14.33 10.12
C VAL A 106 4.65 -15.73 10.69
N SER A 107 3.51 -16.38 10.51
CA SER A 107 3.32 -17.81 10.78
C SER A 107 2.94 -18.54 9.49
N ILE A 108 3.53 -19.72 9.29
CA ILE A 108 3.26 -20.57 8.14
C ILE A 108 2.80 -21.93 8.66
N ASP A 109 1.53 -22.26 8.41
CA ASP A 109 0.99 -23.58 8.68
C ASP A 109 1.33 -24.48 7.48
N ARG A 110 2.07 -25.55 7.73
CA ARG A 110 2.56 -26.48 6.68
C ARG A 110 1.49 -27.50 6.28
N ILE A 111 0.52 -27.77 7.16
CA ILE A 111 -0.55 -28.74 6.92
C ILE A 111 -1.66 -28.06 6.14
N GLU A 112 -2.16 -26.94 6.65
CA GLU A 112 -3.23 -26.15 6.02
C GLU A 112 -2.71 -25.29 4.84
N GLN A 113 -1.38 -25.19 4.69
CA GLN A 113 -0.68 -24.37 3.68
C GLN A 113 -1.14 -22.90 3.69
N THR A 114 -1.30 -22.37 4.89
CA THR A 114 -1.69 -20.98 5.10
C THR A 114 -0.55 -20.15 5.65
N VAL A 115 -0.54 -18.86 5.30
CA VAL A 115 0.40 -17.87 5.81
C VAL A 115 -0.38 -16.75 6.47
N VAL A 116 -0.02 -16.41 7.70
CA VAL A 116 -0.57 -15.27 8.42
C VAL A 116 0.56 -14.31 8.75
N ALA A 117 0.48 -13.08 8.24
CA ALA A 117 1.37 -11.99 8.60
C ALA A 117 0.65 -10.97 9.48
N GLN A 118 1.34 -10.42 10.49
CA GLN A 118 0.80 -9.49 11.48
C GLN A 118 1.77 -8.35 11.77
N GLY A 119 1.20 -7.19 12.15
CA GLY A 119 1.90 -5.94 12.44
C GLY A 119 1.94 -5.05 11.21
N PRO A 120 2.71 -3.98 11.19
CA PRO A 120 2.82 -3.16 9.99
C PRO A 120 3.31 -4.01 8.81
N ILE A 121 2.44 -4.21 7.83
CA ILE A 121 2.74 -5.00 6.64
C ILE A 121 3.13 -4.06 5.51
N GLU A 122 4.20 -4.40 4.79
CA GLU A 122 4.54 -3.86 3.48
C GLU A 122 4.66 -5.03 2.51
N PHE A 123 3.80 -5.09 1.51
CA PHE A 123 3.94 -5.98 0.37
C PHE A 123 4.32 -5.18 -0.86
N ARG A 124 5.32 -5.65 -1.60
CA ARG A 124 5.80 -4.97 -2.80
C ARG A 124 6.16 -5.97 -3.89
N GLU A 125 5.65 -5.70 -5.08
CA GLU A 125 6.09 -6.33 -6.33
C GLU A 125 6.03 -5.28 -7.46
N PRO A 126 6.67 -5.50 -8.63
CA PRO A 126 6.57 -4.57 -9.75
C PRO A 126 5.13 -4.28 -10.12
N GLY A 127 4.78 -2.99 -10.17
CA GLY A 127 3.44 -2.51 -10.47
C GLY A 127 2.57 -2.21 -9.26
N ILE A 128 2.92 -2.67 -8.03
CA ILE A 128 2.09 -2.46 -6.84
C ILE A 128 2.91 -2.36 -5.55
N VAL A 129 2.44 -1.52 -4.64
CA VAL A 129 2.79 -1.56 -3.21
C VAL A 129 1.50 -1.60 -2.40
N MET A 130 1.51 -2.37 -1.32
CA MET A 130 0.38 -2.49 -0.39
C MET A 130 0.90 -2.43 1.04
N TYR A 131 0.15 -1.77 1.90
CA TYR A 131 0.35 -1.70 3.35
C TYR A 131 -0.90 -2.17 4.06
N GLY A 132 -0.77 -2.71 5.25
CA GLY A 132 -1.92 -3.16 6.06
C GLY A 132 -1.49 -3.63 7.44
N ASP A 133 -2.44 -4.15 8.22
CA ASP A 133 -2.21 -4.61 9.58
C ASP A 133 -2.10 -6.12 9.69
N THR A 134 -2.93 -6.84 8.94
CA THR A 134 -2.92 -8.30 8.90
C THR A 134 -3.13 -8.80 7.48
N MET A 135 -2.40 -9.85 7.13
CA MET A 135 -2.54 -10.54 5.84
C MET A 135 -2.73 -12.04 6.10
N ASN A 136 -3.75 -12.61 5.47
CA ASN A 136 -3.97 -14.05 5.42
C ASN A 136 -3.83 -14.50 3.97
N TYR A 137 -3.04 -15.54 3.73
CA TYR A 137 -2.88 -16.16 2.44
C TYR A 137 -3.10 -17.65 2.54
N ASP A 138 -4.04 -18.16 1.75
CA ASP A 138 -4.32 -19.58 1.55
C ASP A 138 -3.69 -20.00 0.22
N SER A 139 -2.63 -20.80 0.27
CA SER A 139 -1.91 -21.21 -0.92
C SER A 139 -2.63 -22.30 -1.72
N LEU A 140 -3.49 -23.11 -1.07
CA LEU A 140 -4.31 -24.12 -1.75
C LEU A 140 -5.47 -23.49 -2.53
N GLY A 141 -6.11 -22.49 -1.92
CA GLY A 141 -7.20 -21.74 -2.53
C GLY A 141 -6.72 -20.55 -3.37
N GLU A 142 -5.41 -20.25 -3.38
CA GLU A 142 -4.82 -19.08 -4.03
C GLU A 142 -5.53 -17.76 -3.64
N ARG A 143 -5.94 -17.66 -2.37
CA ARG A 143 -6.70 -16.54 -1.83
C ARG A 143 -5.85 -15.72 -0.89
N ALA A 144 -5.98 -14.41 -0.98
CA ALA A 144 -5.33 -13.46 -0.07
C ALA A 144 -6.37 -12.48 0.49
N LEU A 145 -6.20 -12.10 1.77
CA LEU A 145 -6.98 -11.05 2.43
C LEU A 145 -5.99 -10.14 3.16
N LEU A 146 -6.06 -8.85 2.91
CA LEU A 146 -5.31 -7.80 3.59
C LEU A 146 -6.29 -6.86 4.27
N ALA A 147 -6.16 -6.68 5.59
CA ALA A 147 -7.00 -5.78 6.38
C ALA A 147 -6.33 -4.41 6.59
N ASN A 148 -7.15 -3.35 6.70
CA ASN A 148 -6.73 -1.96 6.83
C ASN A 148 -5.72 -1.57 5.76
N ALA A 149 -6.12 -1.79 4.51
CA ALA A 149 -5.24 -1.69 3.36
C ALA A 149 -5.05 -0.25 2.87
N GLU A 150 -3.81 0.11 2.57
CA GLU A 150 -3.42 1.25 1.76
C GLU A 150 -2.60 0.73 0.59
N PHE A 151 -2.84 1.19 -0.63
CA PHE A 151 -2.16 0.65 -1.79
C PHE A 151 -1.95 1.69 -2.90
N ALA A 152 -0.90 1.47 -3.69
CA ALA A 152 -0.69 2.18 -4.94
C ALA A 152 -0.42 1.18 -6.07
N MET A 153 -1.16 1.32 -7.16
CA MET A 153 -1.00 0.57 -8.41
C MET A 153 -0.35 1.48 -9.44
N TYR A 154 0.93 1.24 -9.71
CA TYR A 154 1.75 2.14 -10.51
C TYR A 154 1.36 2.17 -11.99
N ASP A 155 1.02 1.01 -12.56
CA ASP A 155 0.62 0.92 -13.97
C ASP A 155 -0.72 1.63 -14.24
N GLN A 156 -1.64 1.59 -13.28
CA GLN A 156 -2.94 2.27 -13.35
C GLN A 156 -2.87 3.72 -12.88
N GLN A 157 -1.76 4.14 -12.26
CA GLN A 157 -1.63 5.43 -11.58
C GLN A 157 -2.73 5.64 -10.54
N LEU A 158 -3.01 4.62 -9.73
CA LEU A 158 -4.11 4.54 -8.79
C LEU A 158 -3.57 4.43 -7.37
N TYR A 159 -4.15 5.20 -6.47
CA TYR A 159 -3.98 5.08 -5.03
C TYR A 159 -5.33 4.80 -4.37
N GLY A 160 -5.32 4.02 -3.31
CA GLY A 160 -6.51 3.75 -2.54
C GLY A 160 -6.23 3.33 -1.11
N VAL A 161 -7.29 3.44 -0.31
CA VAL A 161 -7.38 2.85 1.03
C VAL A 161 -8.67 2.06 1.14
N ALA A 162 -8.68 1.01 1.98
CA ALA A 162 -9.84 0.14 2.16
C ALA A 162 -9.80 -0.54 3.52
N ASP A 163 -10.96 -0.89 4.08
CA ASP A 163 -11.02 -1.70 5.29
C ASP A 163 -10.47 -3.11 5.04
N ALA A 164 -10.76 -3.66 3.85
CA ALA A 164 -10.17 -4.92 3.41
C ALA A 164 -9.99 -4.99 1.89
N ILE A 165 -8.95 -5.70 1.47
CA ILE A 165 -8.76 -6.14 0.08
C ILE A 165 -8.64 -7.64 0.07
N ALA A 166 -9.54 -8.31 -0.66
CA ALA A 166 -9.48 -9.73 -0.94
C ALA A 166 -9.09 -9.99 -2.40
N ARG A 167 -8.26 -11.00 -2.62
CA ARG A 167 -7.93 -11.52 -3.93
C ARG A 167 -8.36 -12.98 -3.98
N ASP A 168 -9.13 -13.36 -4.98
CA ASP A 168 -9.53 -14.75 -5.20
C ASP A 168 -8.56 -15.53 -6.11
N ALA A 169 -8.81 -16.82 -6.29
CA ALA A 169 -7.97 -17.73 -7.08
C ALA A 169 -7.85 -17.33 -8.57
N ASN A 170 -8.83 -16.64 -9.12
CA ASN A 170 -8.78 -16.17 -10.51
C ASN A 170 -8.07 -14.81 -10.64
N GLY A 171 -7.62 -14.24 -9.52
CA GLY A 171 -6.93 -12.97 -9.44
C GLY A 171 -7.85 -11.75 -9.39
N SER A 172 -9.17 -11.93 -9.32
CA SER A 172 -10.10 -10.82 -9.12
C SER A 172 -9.94 -10.22 -7.73
N LEU A 173 -10.15 -8.92 -7.62
CA LEU A 173 -10.04 -8.17 -6.38
C LEU A 173 -11.43 -7.75 -5.89
N GLU A 174 -11.66 -7.91 -4.60
CA GLU A 174 -12.75 -7.28 -3.85
C GLU A 174 -12.16 -6.29 -2.85
N ILE A 175 -12.72 -5.08 -2.82
CA ILE A 175 -12.29 -3.97 -1.97
C ILE A 175 -13.51 -3.54 -1.17
N GLU A 176 -13.44 -3.67 0.16
CA GLU A 176 -14.51 -3.33 1.09
C GLU A 176 -14.27 -1.94 1.68
N ASP A 177 -15.31 -1.09 1.72
CA ASP A 177 -15.29 0.27 2.26
C ASP A 177 -14.06 1.06 1.81
N GLY A 178 -13.90 1.14 0.47
CA GLY A 178 -12.72 1.69 -0.15
C GLY A 178 -12.89 3.09 -0.70
N SER A 179 -11.78 3.82 -0.77
CA SER A 179 -11.67 5.06 -1.53
C SER A 179 -10.49 4.99 -2.50
N LEU A 180 -10.70 5.54 -3.70
CA LEU A 180 -9.76 5.47 -4.81
C LEU A 180 -9.56 6.85 -5.44
N THR A 181 -8.32 7.16 -5.82
CA THR A 181 -7.99 8.33 -6.63
C THR A 181 -6.85 8.03 -7.60
N PHE A 182 -6.80 8.73 -8.74
CA PHE A 182 -5.63 8.70 -9.65
C PHE A 182 -4.71 9.90 -9.42
N CYS A 183 -5.10 10.81 -8.51
CA CYS A 183 -4.39 12.04 -8.25
C CYS A 183 -3.58 11.95 -6.94
N SER A 184 -3.09 13.10 -6.44
CA SER A 184 -2.36 13.16 -5.18
C SER A 184 -3.12 12.46 -4.04
N PRO A 185 -2.46 11.65 -3.22
CA PRO A 185 -3.10 10.96 -2.11
C PRO A 185 -3.55 11.91 -1.00
N ILE A 186 -2.93 13.09 -0.89
CA ILE A 186 -3.13 14.03 0.21
C ILE A 186 -4.26 15.02 -0.10
N GLU A 187 -4.22 15.64 -1.26
CA GLU A 187 -5.26 16.57 -1.72
C GLU A 187 -5.79 16.16 -3.09
N PRO A 188 -6.48 15.03 -3.18
CA PRO A 188 -7.00 14.57 -4.46
C PRO A 188 -8.03 15.57 -5.01
N SER A 189 -7.93 15.89 -6.31
CA SER A 189 -8.92 16.70 -7.00
C SER A 189 -10.26 15.98 -7.16
N TRP A 190 -10.26 14.65 -7.04
CA TRP A 190 -11.45 13.84 -6.99
C TRP A 190 -11.17 12.49 -6.31
N VAL A 191 -12.20 11.92 -5.69
CA VAL A 191 -12.16 10.63 -5.02
C VAL A 191 -13.41 9.84 -5.36
N VAL A 192 -13.26 8.55 -5.64
CA VAL A 192 -14.36 7.60 -5.65
C VAL A 192 -14.35 6.85 -4.34
N THR A 193 -15.46 6.82 -3.62
CA THR A 193 -15.70 5.95 -2.47
C THR A 193 -16.72 4.90 -2.85
N ALA A 194 -16.59 3.69 -2.32
CA ALA A 194 -17.57 2.61 -2.54
C ALA A 194 -17.62 1.70 -1.31
N GLU A 195 -18.81 1.21 -0.97
CA GLU A 195 -19.00 0.18 0.06
C GLU A 195 -18.37 -1.15 -0.39
N ASN A 196 -18.49 -1.45 -1.68
CA ASN A 196 -17.82 -2.61 -2.27
C ASN A 196 -17.40 -2.27 -3.72
N LEU A 197 -16.17 -2.64 -4.06
CA LEU A 197 -15.65 -2.55 -5.42
C LEU A 197 -15.06 -3.91 -5.80
N ARG A 198 -15.52 -4.47 -6.91
CA ARG A 198 -14.97 -5.68 -7.50
C ARG A 198 -14.29 -5.38 -8.82
N VAL A 199 -13.07 -5.86 -8.98
CA VAL A 199 -12.31 -5.77 -10.24
C VAL A 199 -12.06 -7.17 -10.77
N ASP A 200 -12.67 -7.49 -11.88
CA ASP A 200 -12.47 -8.78 -12.57
C ASP A 200 -11.14 -8.75 -13.32
N SER A 201 -10.25 -9.69 -13.00
CA SER A 201 -8.90 -9.76 -13.56
C SER A 201 -8.88 -10.14 -15.04
N THR A 202 -9.89 -10.85 -15.53
CA THR A 202 -9.99 -11.36 -16.90
C THR A 202 -10.54 -10.30 -17.84
N THR A 203 -11.68 -9.69 -17.47
CA THR A 203 -12.36 -8.68 -18.27
C THR A 203 -11.81 -7.27 -18.05
N ARG A 204 -11.13 -7.04 -16.94
CA ARG A 204 -10.67 -5.72 -16.45
C ARG A 204 -11.82 -4.74 -16.24
N VAL A 205 -13.01 -5.26 -15.96
CA VAL A 205 -14.19 -4.46 -15.62
C VAL A 205 -14.25 -4.31 -14.11
N GLY A 206 -14.45 -3.08 -13.65
CA GLY A 206 -14.74 -2.76 -12.27
C GLY A 206 -16.24 -2.57 -12.09
N GLU A 207 -16.79 -3.15 -11.03
CA GLU A 207 -18.17 -2.95 -10.58
C GLU A 207 -18.12 -2.36 -9.16
N ALA A 208 -18.92 -1.33 -8.92
CA ALA A 208 -18.95 -0.65 -7.63
C ALA A 208 -20.39 -0.54 -7.11
N TRP A 209 -20.57 -0.83 -5.82
CA TRP A 209 -21.83 -0.69 -5.10
C TRP A 209 -21.68 0.36 -3.99
N GLY A 210 -22.75 1.15 -3.76
CA GLY A 210 -22.70 2.25 -2.81
C GLY A 210 -21.69 3.35 -3.23
N ALA A 211 -21.41 3.46 -4.53
CA ALA A 211 -20.37 4.35 -5.02
C ALA A 211 -20.78 5.82 -5.02
N ARG A 212 -19.84 6.69 -4.61
CA ARG A 212 -19.94 8.13 -4.66
C ARG A 212 -18.67 8.73 -5.25
N ILE A 213 -18.82 9.79 -6.04
CA ILE A 213 -17.68 10.53 -6.59
C ILE A 213 -17.71 11.94 -6.00
N ASP A 214 -16.66 12.31 -5.29
CA ASP A 214 -16.44 13.65 -4.79
C ASP A 214 -15.41 14.36 -5.67
N VAL A 215 -15.75 15.55 -6.16
CA VAL A 215 -14.87 16.37 -7.01
C VAL A 215 -14.66 17.71 -6.31
N LYS A 216 -13.40 18.06 -6.08
CA LYS A 216 -13.04 19.40 -5.61
C LYS A 216 -13.09 20.34 -6.82
N GLY A 217 -13.97 21.34 -6.76
CA GLY A 217 -14.13 22.41 -7.76
C GLY A 217 -13.19 23.56 -7.53
#